data_5c3738ad06cc8edc3b25126b4eb517f9
#
_entry.id   5c3738ad06cc8edc3b25126b4eb517f9
#
_cell.length_a   1.000
_cell.length_b   1.000
_cell.length_c   1.000
_cell.angle_alpha   90.00
_cell.angle_beta   90.00
_cell.angle_gamma   90.00
#
_symmetry.space_group_name_H-M   'P 1'
#
loop_
_entity.id
_entity.type
_entity.pdbx_description
1 polymer ?
#
loop_
_entity_poly.entity_id
_entity_poly.type
_entity_poly.pdbx_seq_one_letter_code
_entity_poly.pdbx_strand_id
1 'polypeptide(L)'
;MDSIKAKTTSINDQVVAITQQSAKLRNSLEFKHVPQEAVDELKVLENSLTQVSELLIPFEQRFSHLQALAGIGEVINSTLEVDEVLQIVMDTIVGMMGAERGFLMLRDERGEMVTRIARNWEQESINPKEFAISRTVVQRVLDGEEGVLTTNAREDPRFGGQESIIAFNLRSILCVPLRVKSELIGVIYTDNRIRTGIFSESDRDLLLAFANQAAVAIENARLFSSLKRTLGEVTELKNLMDDVFASIVSGVITADAQDQITLCNRAAASILGRTSAEIVGRPLGEIMSTFAKDIQPHLDSVRKSDQPIV
;
A
#
# COMPACT_ATOMS: atom_id res chain seq x y z
N MET A 1 3.90 -27.50 0.96
CA MET A 1 2.73 -26.75 0.44
C MET A 1 2.28 -27.29 -0.93
N ASP A 2 2.32 -28.62 -1.13
CA ASP A 2 2.02 -29.26 -2.42
C ASP A 2 0.73 -30.10 -2.45
N SER A 3 -0.26 -29.75 -1.61
CA SER A 3 -1.44 -30.62 -1.45
C SER A 3 -2.79 -29.96 -1.75
N ILE A 4 -2.84 -28.77 -2.38
CA ILE A 4 -4.11 -28.12 -2.77
C ILE A 4 -4.13 -27.74 -4.25
N LYS A 5 -3.41 -28.45 -5.10
CA LYS A 5 -3.72 -28.54 -6.54
C LYS A 5 -4.64 -29.72 -6.80
N ALA A 6 -5.71 -29.86 -6.03
CA ALA A 6 -6.86 -30.62 -6.50
C ALA A 6 -7.42 -29.84 -7.70
N LYS A 7 -7.39 -30.45 -8.89
CA LYS A 7 -8.06 -29.99 -10.11
C LYS A 7 -9.53 -29.67 -9.80
N THR A 8 -9.81 -28.44 -9.37
CA THR A 8 -11.16 -27.92 -9.44
C THR A 8 -11.38 -27.63 -10.91
N THR A 9 -11.96 -28.61 -11.61
CA THR A 9 -12.40 -28.43 -13.00
C THR A 9 -13.34 -27.21 -12.95
N SER A 10 -13.00 -26.15 -13.69
CA SER A 10 -13.83 -24.93 -13.76
C SER A 10 -15.25 -25.33 -14.14
N ILE A 11 -16.25 -24.62 -13.63
CA ILE A 11 -17.65 -24.83 -14.01
C ILE A 11 -17.78 -24.71 -15.52
N ASN A 12 -17.06 -23.77 -16.12
CA ASN A 12 -17.03 -23.61 -17.56
C ASN A 12 -16.44 -24.85 -18.29
N ASP A 13 -15.38 -25.47 -17.77
CA ASP A 13 -14.83 -26.71 -18.34
C ASP A 13 -15.84 -27.85 -18.30
N GLN A 14 -16.65 -27.93 -17.23
CA GLN A 14 -17.73 -28.93 -17.13
C GLN A 14 -18.83 -28.66 -18.14
N VAL A 15 -19.25 -27.39 -18.30
CA VAL A 15 -20.26 -27.01 -19.30
C VAL A 15 -19.78 -27.29 -20.71
N VAL A 16 -18.52 -26.96 -21.03
CA VAL A 16 -17.89 -27.28 -22.34
C VAL A 16 -17.85 -28.78 -22.58
N ALA A 17 -17.49 -29.59 -21.57
CA ALA A 17 -17.47 -31.05 -21.68
C ALA A 17 -18.88 -31.63 -21.95
N ILE A 18 -19.92 -31.12 -21.25
CA ILE A 18 -21.31 -31.52 -21.48
C ILE A 18 -21.76 -31.15 -22.90
N THR A 19 -21.44 -29.91 -23.35
CA THR A 19 -21.73 -29.48 -24.73
C THR A 19 -21.10 -30.39 -25.79
N GLN A 20 -19.82 -30.78 -25.58
CA GLN A 20 -19.15 -31.71 -26.48
C GLN A 20 -19.76 -33.14 -26.47
N GLN A 21 -20.20 -33.61 -25.30
CA GLN A 21 -20.90 -34.89 -25.18
C GLN A 21 -22.27 -34.85 -25.86
N SER A 22 -23.02 -33.78 -25.71
CA SER A 22 -24.31 -33.55 -26.35
C SER A 22 -24.15 -33.55 -27.88
N ALA A 23 -23.15 -32.86 -28.42
CA ALA A 23 -22.86 -32.83 -29.86
C ALA A 23 -22.48 -34.23 -30.41
N LYS A 24 -21.70 -35.02 -29.65
CA LYS A 24 -21.40 -36.41 -30.03
C LYS A 24 -22.66 -37.27 -30.04
N LEU A 25 -23.52 -37.10 -29.04
CA LEU A 25 -24.78 -37.84 -28.96
C LEU A 25 -25.69 -37.50 -30.14
N ARG A 26 -25.86 -36.20 -30.45
CA ARG A 26 -26.65 -35.76 -31.62
C ARG A 26 -26.14 -36.37 -32.90
N ASN A 27 -24.84 -36.28 -33.19
CA ASN A 27 -24.24 -36.86 -34.38
C ASN A 27 -24.46 -38.40 -34.48
N SER A 28 -24.46 -39.09 -33.33
CA SER A 28 -24.76 -40.53 -33.31
C SER A 28 -26.24 -40.85 -33.54
N LEU A 29 -27.14 -39.92 -33.21
CA LEU A 29 -28.58 -40.06 -33.40
C LEU A 29 -29.03 -39.74 -34.82
N GLU A 30 -28.34 -38.85 -35.53
CA GLU A 30 -28.60 -38.54 -36.97
C GLU A 30 -28.46 -39.76 -37.88
N PHE A 31 -27.67 -40.76 -37.49
CA PHE A 31 -27.51 -42.02 -38.22
C PHE A 31 -28.51 -43.11 -37.81
N LYS A 32 -29.37 -42.84 -36.82
CA LYS A 32 -30.41 -43.76 -36.36
C LYS A 32 -31.78 -43.16 -36.68
N HIS A 33 -32.80 -43.96 -36.96
CA HIS A 33 -34.16 -43.49 -37.22
C HIS A 33 -34.79 -42.87 -35.94
N VAL A 34 -34.30 -41.72 -35.55
CA VAL A 34 -34.78 -40.95 -34.41
C VAL A 34 -35.70 -39.85 -34.93
N PRO A 35 -36.81 -39.54 -34.26
CA PRO A 35 -37.69 -38.42 -34.61
C PRO A 35 -36.92 -37.09 -34.70
N GLN A 36 -37.18 -36.31 -35.77
CA GLN A 36 -36.51 -35.04 -36.02
C GLN A 36 -36.68 -34.08 -34.85
N GLU A 37 -37.81 -34.15 -34.18
CA GLU A 37 -38.15 -33.34 -32.97
C GLU A 37 -37.09 -33.53 -31.84
N ALA A 38 -36.65 -34.76 -31.57
CA ALA A 38 -35.61 -35.01 -30.58
C ALA A 38 -34.24 -34.45 -30.96
N VAL A 39 -33.92 -34.43 -32.26
CA VAL A 39 -32.67 -33.82 -32.76
C VAL A 39 -32.74 -32.31 -32.62
N ASP A 40 -33.87 -31.71 -32.86
CA ASP A 40 -34.08 -30.25 -32.73
C ASP A 40 -34.06 -29.78 -31.27
N GLU A 41 -34.64 -30.59 -30.34
CA GLU A 41 -34.49 -30.35 -28.90
C GLU A 41 -33.06 -30.39 -28.40
N LEU A 42 -32.25 -31.33 -28.92
CA LEU A 42 -30.81 -31.39 -28.60
C LEU A 42 -30.06 -30.15 -29.09
N LYS A 43 -30.39 -29.61 -30.26
CA LYS A 43 -29.79 -28.36 -30.77
C LYS A 43 -30.14 -27.19 -29.88
N VAL A 44 -31.38 -27.09 -29.41
CA VAL A 44 -31.81 -26.01 -28.47
C VAL A 44 -31.02 -26.10 -27.16
N LEU A 45 -30.82 -27.32 -26.65
CA LEU A 45 -30.03 -27.57 -25.45
C LEU A 45 -28.54 -27.18 -25.63
N GLU A 46 -27.93 -27.57 -26.76
CA GLU A 46 -26.55 -27.16 -27.11
C GLU A 46 -26.38 -25.65 -27.18
N ASN A 47 -27.33 -24.95 -27.82
CA ASN A 47 -27.32 -23.50 -27.91
C ASN A 47 -27.45 -22.85 -26.51
N SER A 48 -28.34 -23.41 -25.67
CA SER A 48 -28.51 -22.93 -24.29
C SER A 48 -27.24 -23.15 -23.44
N LEU A 49 -26.58 -24.32 -23.58
CA LEU A 49 -25.32 -24.59 -22.89
C LEU A 49 -24.19 -23.67 -23.38
N THR A 50 -24.14 -23.38 -24.66
CA THR A 50 -23.16 -22.42 -25.23
C THR A 50 -23.38 -21.02 -24.66
N GLN A 51 -24.61 -20.55 -24.59
CA GLN A 51 -24.95 -19.26 -23.97
C GLN A 51 -24.57 -19.20 -22.49
N VAL A 52 -24.82 -20.29 -21.74
CA VAL A 52 -24.40 -20.38 -20.34
C VAL A 52 -22.86 -20.32 -20.22
N SER A 53 -22.13 -21.03 -21.09
CA SER A 53 -20.66 -20.98 -21.11
C SER A 53 -20.15 -19.57 -21.38
N GLU A 54 -20.74 -18.85 -22.34
CA GLU A 54 -20.38 -17.47 -22.66
C GLU A 54 -20.63 -16.50 -21.51
N LEU A 55 -21.64 -16.76 -20.69
CA LEU A 55 -21.93 -15.97 -19.48
C LEU A 55 -21.03 -16.33 -18.30
N LEU A 56 -20.58 -17.59 -18.21
CA LEU A 56 -19.73 -18.06 -17.10
C LEU A 56 -18.29 -17.56 -17.22
N ILE A 57 -17.74 -17.44 -18.43
CA ILE A 57 -16.35 -17.00 -18.64
C ILE A 57 -16.07 -15.65 -17.95
N PRO A 58 -16.83 -14.56 -18.21
CA PRO A 58 -16.58 -13.28 -17.53
C PRO A 58 -16.86 -13.33 -16.03
N PHE A 59 -17.76 -14.21 -15.56
CA PHE A 59 -18.03 -14.39 -14.15
C PHE A 59 -16.84 -15.07 -13.42
N GLU A 60 -16.30 -16.14 -13.98
CA GLU A 60 -15.13 -16.84 -13.43
C GLU A 60 -13.88 -15.94 -13.41
N GLN A 61 -13.68 -15.14 -14.46
CA GLN A 61 -12.61 -14.16 -14.51
C GLN A 61 -12.76 -13.13 -13.38
N ARG A 62 -13.95 -12.55 -13.22
CA ARG A 62 -14.22 -11.59 -12.12
C ARG A 62 -14.06 -12.22 -10.74
N PHE A 63 -14.52 -13.46 -10.57
CA PHE A 63 -14.39 -14.17 -9.30
C PHE A 63 -12.92 -14.47 -8.98
N SER A 64 -12.14 -14.90 -9.95
CA SER A 64 -10.69 -15.09 -9.80
C SER A 64 -9.96 -13.79 -9.46
N HIS A 65 -10.35 -12.67 -10.11
CA HIS A 65 -9.82 -11.34 -9.78
C HIS A 65 -10.15 -10.93 -8.34
N LEU A 66 -11.39 -11.15 -7.89
CA LEU A 66 -11.80 -10.84 -6.51
C LEU A 66 -11.05 -11.70 -5.47
N GLN A 67 -10.85 -12.99 -5.76
CA GLN A 67 -10.06 -13.87 -4.90
C GLN A 67 -8.58 -13.45 -4.84
N ALA A 68 -8.00 -13.09 -5.97
CA ALA A 68 -6.65 -12.57 -6.03
C ALA A 68 -6.52 -11.28 -5.19
N LEU A 69 -7.46 -10.34 -5.33
CA LEU A 69 -7.49 -9.10 -4.56
C LEU A 69 -7.67 -9.34 -3.05
N ALA A 70 -8.50 -10.30 -2.65
CA ALA A 70 -8.69 -10.62 -1.23
C ALA A 70 -7.44 -11.23 -0.59
N GLY A 71 -6.77 -12.17 -1.26
CA GLY A 71 -5.52 -12.77 -0.79
C GLY A 71 -4.35 -11.79 -0.74
N ILE A 72 -4.31 -10.88 -1.70
CA ILE A 72 -3.29 -9.85 -1.80
C ILE A 72 -3.40 -8.85 -0.65
N GLY A 73 -4.62 -8.44 -0.27
CA GLY A 73 -4.84 -7.52 0.84
C GLY A 73 -4.23 -8.03 2.15
N GLU A 74 -4.32 -9.33 2.42
CA GLU A 74 -3.72 -9.95 3.60
C GLU A 74 -2.19 -9.92 3.54
N VAL A 75 -1.62 -10.26 2.39
CA VAL A 75 -0.15 -10.31 2.19
C VAL A 75 0.47 -8.92 2.23
N ILE A 76 -0.14 -7.93 1.57
CA ILE A 76 0.39 -6.56 1.54
C ILE A 76 0.30 -5.88 2.91
N ASN A 77 -0.73 -6.19 3.71
CA ASN A 77 -0.87 -5.64 5.05
C ASN A 77 -0.16 -6.46 6.15
N SER A 78 0.64 -7.46 5.79
CA SER A 78 1.38 -8.30 6.73
C SER A 78 2.55 -7.57 7.41
N THR A 79 3.02 -6.47 6.85
CA THR A 79 4.12 -5.66 7.38
C THR A 79 3.78 -4.17 7.30
N LEU A 80 4.43 -3.38 8.18
CA LEU A 80 4.35 -1.92 8.20
C LEU A 80 5.69 -1.26 7.82
N GLU A 81 6.69 -2.06 7.46
CA GLU A 81 7.96 -1.54 6.94
C GLU A 81 7.79 -1.22 5.44
N VAL A 82 8.01 0.04 5.08
CA VAL A 82 7.73 0.55 3.72
C VAL A 82 8.43 -0.26 2.63
N ASP A 83 9.72 -0.56 2.82
CA ASP A 83 10.51 -1.26 1.80
C ASP A 83 10.04 -2.71 1.60
N GLU A 84 9.58 -3.38 2.66
CA GLU A 84 8.98 -4.71 2.57
C GLU A 84 7.65 -4.68 1.84
N VAL A 85 6.78 -3.70 2.15
CA VAL A 85 5.50 -3.51 1.43
C VAL A 85 5.75 -3.31 -0.06
N LEU A 86 6.71 -2.44 -0.43
CA LEU A 86 7.05 -2.18 -1.83
C LEU A 86 7.53 -3.45 -2.55
N GLN A 87 8.36 -4.24 -1.86
CA GLN A 87 8.87 -5.50 -2.40
C GLN A 87 7.75 -6.52 -2.62
N ILE A 88 6.91 -6.75 -1.63
CA ILE A 88 5.76 -7.66 -1.71
C ILE A 88 4.82 -7.25 -2.86
N VAL A 89 4.51 -5.96 -2.95
CA VAL A 89 3.67 -5.39 -4.01
C VAL A 89 4.24 -5.72 -5.38
N MET A 90 5.53 -5.44 -5.60
CA MET A 90 6.13 -5.63 -6.92
C MET A 90 6.33 -7.09 -7.29
N ASP A 91 6.75 -7.95 -6.36
CA ASP A 91 6.90 -9.38 -6.61
C ASP A 91 5.55 -10.02 -6.95
N THR A 92 4.48 -9.61 -6.26
CA THR A 92 3.12 -10.07 -6.55
C THR A 92 2.68 -9.62 -7.94
N ILE A 93 2.90 -8.35 -8.31
CA ILE A 93 2.51 -7.80 -9.62
C ILE A 93 3.25 -8.52 -10.76
N VAL A 94 4.57 -8.62 -10.66
CA VAL A 94 5.40 -9.26 -11.69
C VAL A 94 4.95 -10.70 -11.90
N GLY A 95 4.71 -11.44 -10.82
CA GLY A 95 4.23 -12.83 -10.88
C GLY A 95 2.82 -12.94 -11.46
N MET A 96 1.89 -12.10 -11.03
CA MET A 96 0.49 -12.11 -11.45
C MET A 96 0.31 -11.72 -12.93
N MET A 97 1.05 -10.70 -13.38
CA MET A 97 1.00 -10.22 -14.77
C MET A 97 1.85 -11.04 -15.73
N GLY A 98 2.70 -11.94 -15.27
CA GLY A 98 3.68 -12.63 -16.11
C GLY A 98 4.64 -11.65 -16.79
N ALA A 99 4.89 -10.49 -16.16
CA ALA A 99 5.75 -9.46 -16.69
C ALA A 99 7.24 -9.86 -16.60
N GLU A 100 8.06 -9.40 -17.54
CA GLU A 100 9.51 -9.56 -17.45
C GLU A 100 10.09 -8.68 -16.34
N ARG A 101 9.56 -7.46 -16.23
CA ARG A 101 10.03 -6.47 -15.25
C ARG A 101 8.86 -5.63 -14.73
N GLY A 102 9.02 -5.17 -13.50
CA GLY A 102 8.09 -4.24 -12.88
C GLY A 102 8.82 -3.15 -12.10
N PHE A 103 8.26 -1.95 -12.13
CA PHE A 103 8.79 -0.75 -11.50
C PHE A 103 7.69 -0.04 -10.73
N LEU A 104 7.96 0.32 -9.50
CA LEU A 104 7.08 1.15 -8.70
C LEU A 104 7.77 2.49 -8.46
N MET A 105 7.11 3.53 -8.91
CA MET A 105 7.57 4.91 -8.76
C MET A 105 6.64 5.62 -7.79
N LEU A 106 7.21 6.37 -6.87
CA LEU A 106 6.47 7.17 -5.91
C LEU A 106 6.89 8.63 -6.00
N ARG A 107 5.95 9.51 -5.72
CA ARG A 107 6.23 10.93 -5.58
C ARG A 107 7.07 11.18 -4.33
N ASP A 108 8.16 11.89 -4.46
CA ASP A 108 9.00 12.32 -3.35
C ASP A 108 8.48 13.63 -2.72
N GLU A 109 9.19 14.12 -1.69
CA GLU A 109 8.84 15.37 -0.98
C GLU A 109 8.93 16.62 -1.88
N ARG A 110 9.66 16.54 -3.01
CA ARG A 110 9.79 17.62 -3.99
C ARG A 110 8.74 17.54 -5.09
N GLY A 111 7.89 16.51 -5.05
CA GLY A 111 6.88 16.25 -6.06
C GLY A 111 7.39 15.50 -7.30
N GLU A 112 8.67 15.10 -7.31
CA GLU A 112 9.27 14.35 -8.41
C GLU A 112 8.95 12.84 -8.34
N MET A 113 8.80 12.21 -9.50
CA MET A 113 8.59 10.76 -9.58
C MET A 113 9.91 10.01 -9.50
N VAL A 114 10.11 9.28 -8.42
CA VAL A 114 11.33 8.51 -8.16
C VAL A 114 11.02 7.02 -8.15
N THR A 115 11.80 6.23 -8.89
CA THR A 115 11.71 4.77 -8.81
C THR A 115 12.18 4.31 -7.44
N ARG A 116 11.28 3.72 -6.67
CA ARG A 116 11.54 3.22 -5.31
C ARG A 116 11.98 1.77 -5.34
N ILE A 117 11.39 0.98 -6.20
CA ILE A 117 11.74 -0.43 -6.37
C ILE A 117 11.57 -0.87 -7.82
N ALA A 118 12.40 -1.80 -8.25
CA ALA A 118 12.30 -2.48 -9.53
C ALA A 118 12.63 -3.97 -9.35
N ARG A 119 11.82 -4.82 -9.96
CA ARG A 119 11.90 -6.27 -9.83
C ARG A 119 11.80 -6.95 -11.18
N ASN A 120 12.52 -8.07 -11.36
CA ASN A 120 12.40 -8.93 -12.51
C ASN A 120 11.49 -10.14 -12.21
N TRP A 121 11.26 -10.98 -13.18
CA TRP A 121 10.45 -12.20 -13.07
C TRP A 121 11.06 -13.24 -12.11
N GLU A 122 12.36 -13.17 -11.80
CA GLU A 122 13.06 -14.01 -10.82
C GLU A 122 12.95 -13.42 -9.40
N GLN A 123 12.20 -12.32 -9.23
CA GLN A 123 12.06 -11.57 -7.99
C GLN A 123 13.38 -10.99 -7.46
N GLU A 124 14.27 -10.65 -8.37
CA GLU A 124 15.51 -9.97 -8.05
C GLU A 124 15.37 -8.46 -8.23
N SER A 125 16.10 -7.72 -7.39
CA SER A 125 16.18 -6.26 -7.51
C SER A 125 17.07 -5.89 -8.71
N ILE A 126 16.51 -5.08 -9.60
CA ILE A 126 17.25 -4.54 -10.74
C ILE A 126 17.90 -3.21 -10.33
N ASN A 127 19.15 -2.96 -10.79
CA ASN A 127 19.84 -1.71 -10.47
C ASN A 127 19.15 -0.52 -11.16
N PRO A 128 18.85 0.59 -10.44
CA PRO A 128 18.25 1.78 -11.01
C PRO A 128 18.95 2.38 -12.24
N LYS A 129 20.28 2.21 -12.36
CA LYS A 129 21.07 2.72 -13.49
C LYS A 129 20.88 1.92 -14.79
N GLU A 130 20.32 0.71 -14.70
CA GLU A 130 20.04 -0.17 -15.84
C GLU A 130 18.59 -0.03 -16.33
N PHE A 131 17.84 0.91 -15.75
CA PHE A 131 16.43 1.06 -16.05
C PHE A 131 16.16 1.88 -17.29
N ALA A 132 15.58 1.16 -18.17
CA ALA A 132 15.06 1.70 -19.37
C ALA A 132 13.55 1.56 -19.36
N ILE A 133 12.85 2.54 -18.87
CA ILE A 133 11.38 2.64 -18.91
C ILE A 133 10.94 3.68 -19.92
N SER A 134 9.72 3.55 -20.43
CA SER A 134 9.14 4.58 -21.29
C SER A 134 8.62 5.75 -20.46
N ARG A 135 9.38 6.83 -20.42
CA ARG A 135 8.97 8.07 -19.74
C ARG A 135 7.67 8.64 -20.30
N THR A 136 7.44 8.51 -21.61
CA THR A 136 6.22 8.97 -22.26
C THR A 136 4.99 8.22 -21.76
N VAL A 137 5.09 6.90 -21.54
CA VAL A 137 4.01 6.08 -20.97
C VAL A 137 3.71 6.52 -19.54
N VAL A 138 4.75 6.67 -18.71
CA VAL A 138 4.60 7.17 -17.34
C VAL A 138 3.94 8.55 -17.32
N GLN A 139 4.40 9.48 -18.18
CA GLN A 139 3.86 10.83 -18.23
C GLN A 139 2.35 10.86 -18.56
N ARG A 140 1.88 10.03 -19.48
CA ARG A 140 0.45 9.95 -19.79
C ARG A 140 -0.40 9.56 -18.57
N VAL A 141 0.07 8.61 -17.78
CA VAL A 141 -0.62 8.22 -16.54
C VAL A 141 -0.60 9.36 -15.52
N LEU A 142 0.50 10.11 -15.44
CA LEU A 142 0.60 11.31 -14.59
C LEU A 142 -0.35 12.42 -15.05
N ASP A 143 -0.56 12.56 -16.37
CA ASP A 143 -1.45 13.55 -16.97
C ASP A 143 -2.94 13.19 -16.86
N GLY A 144 -3.26 12.03 -16.25
CA GLY A 144 -4.62 11.65 -15.86
C GLY A 144 -5.22 10.44 -16.57
N GLU A 145 -4.48 9.73 -17.43
CA GLU A 145 -4.97 8.46 -17.96
C GLU A 145 -5.11 7.42 -16.83
N GLU A 146 -6.24 6.71 -16.77
CA GLU A 146 -6.51 5.70 -15.74
C GLU A 146 -5.60 4.46 -15.87
N GLY A 147 -5.01 4.26 -17.04
CA GLY A 147 -4.03 3.22 -17.29
C GLY A 147 -3.65 3.18 -18.75
N VAL A 148 -2.38 2.94 -19.04
CA VAL A 148 -1.83 2.81 -20.39
C VAL A 148 -1.48 1.35 -20.63
N LEU A 149 -2.15 0.77 -21.63
CA LEU A 149 -1.87 -0.56 -22.15
C LEU A 149 -1.38 -0.44 -23.59
N THR A 150 -0.29 -1.15 -23.91
CA THR A 150 0.11 -1.41 -25.29
C THR A 150 0.58 -2.85 -25.45
N THR A 151 0.01 -3.54 -26.43
CA THR A 151 0.31 -4.93 -26.75
C THR A 151 1.55 -5.07 -27.65
N ASN A 152 1.84 -4.04 -28.44
CA ASN A 152 3.06 -3.90 -29.23
C ASN A 152 3.51 -2.44 -29.30
N ALA A 153 4.36 -2.04 -28.38
CA ALA A 153 4.78 -0.64 -28.24
C ALA A 153 5.51 -0.07 -29.45
N ARG A 154 6.14 -0.91 -30.28
CA ARG A 154 6.83 -0.47 -31.51
C ARG A 154 5.86 -0.10 -32.63
N GLU A 155 4.73 -0.78 -32.70
CA GLU A 155 3.71 -0.56 -33.74
C GLU A 155 2.58 0.35 -33.25
N ASP A 156 2.54 0.65 -31.96
CA ASP A 156 1.53 1.53 -31.37
C ASP A 156 1.76 2.98 -31.84
N PRO A 157 0.81 3.60 -32.55
CA PRO A 157 0.95 4.97 -33.06
C PRO A 157 1.23 5.99 -31.96
N ARG A 158 0.86 5.69 -30.72
CA ARG A 158 1.08 6.58 -29.57
C ARG A 158 2.55 6.58 -29.11
N PHE A 159 3.31 5.51 -29.38
CA PHE A 159 4.62 5.26 -28.76
C PHE A 159 5.71 4.81 -29.73
N GLY A 160 5.38 4.27 -30.89
CA GLY A 160 6.33 3.57 -31.78
C GLY A 160 7.54 4.39 -32.27
N GLY A 161 7.42 5.74 -32.26
CA GLY A 161 8.51 6.64 -32.60
C GLY A 161 9.37 7.10 -31.41
N GLN A 162 9.07 6.66 -30.19
CA GLN A 162 9.79 7.09 -29.00
C GLN A 162 11.14 6.40 -28.87
N GLU A 163 12.18 7.17 -28.57
CA GLU A 163 13.56 6.70 -28.43
C GLU A 163 13.67 5.56 -27.40
N SER A 164 12.96 5.66 -26.27
CA SER A 164 12.95 4.65 -25.22
C SER A 164 12.36 3.31 -25.69
N ILE A 165 11.32 3.32 -26.53
CA ILE A 165 10.68 2.11 -27.06
C ILE A 165 11.66 1.37 -27.97
N ILE A 166 12.37 2.11 -28.82
CA ILE A 166 13.32 1.55 -29.81
C ILE A 166 14.60 1.09 -29.10
N ALA A 167 15.22 1.97 -28.29
CA ALA A 167 16.49 1.72 -27.63
C ALA A 167 16.43 0.53 -26.65
N PHE A 168 15.29 0.36 -25.97
CA PHE A 168 15.15 -0.68 -24.94
C PHE A 168 14.34 -1.89 -25.41
N ASN A 169 14.00 -1.94 -26.67
CA ASN A 169 13.26 -3.04 -27.29
C ASN A 169 11.92 -3.36 -26.59
N LEU A 170 11.22 -2.33 -26.09
CA LEU A 170 9.97 -2.53 -25.38
C LEU A 170 8.88 -3.03 -26.32
N ARG A 171 8.18 -4.10 -25.93
CA ARG A 171 7.14 -4.72 -26.74
C ARG A 171 5.77 -4.57 -26.10
N SER A 172 5.53 -5.16 -24.96
CA SER A 172 4.29 -4.98 -24.22
C SER A 172 4.52 -4.13 -22.98
N ILE A 173 3.65 -3.15 -22.74
CA ILE A 173 3.75 -2.25 -21.58
C ILE A 173 2.37 -2.12 -20.96
N LEU A 174 2.34 -2.16 -19.64
CA LEU A 174 1.17 -1.85 -18.85
C LEU A 174 1.59 -0.91 -17.70
N CYS A 175 0.96 0.26 -17.62
CA CYS A 175 1.24 1.26 -16.59
C CYS A 175 -0.06 1.78 -16.00
N VAL A 176 -0.17 1.81 -14.67
CA VAL A 176 -1.36 2.27 -13.95
C VAL A 176 -0.99 3.23 -12.82
N PRO A 177 -1.89 4.18 -12.46
CA PRO A 177 -1.67 5.08 -11.34
C PRO A 177 -1.83 4.37 -10.00
N LEU A 178 -1.03 4.79 -9.01
CA LEU A 178 -1.23 4.52 -7.59
C LEU A 178 -1.97 5.72 -6.99
N ARG A 179 -3.21 5.52 -6.55
CA ARG A 179 -4.04 6.59 -5.99
C ARG A 179 -4.53 6.23 -4.58
N VAL A 180 -4.45 7.21 -3.69
CA VAL A 180 -5.13 7.15 -2.39
C VAL A 180 -6.26 8.17 -2.44
N LYS A 181 -7.49 7.71 -2.36
CA LYS A 181 -8.69 8.53 -2.66
C LYS A 181 -8.60 9.09 -4.08
N SER A 182 -8.37 10.39 -4.23
CA SER A 182 -8.20 11.05 -5.54
C SER A 182 -6.77 11.53 -5.79
N GLU A 183 -5.87 11.36 -4.82
CA GLU A 183 -4.50 11.83 -4.91
C GLU A 183 -3.58 10.79 -5.57
N LEU A 184 -2.83 11.22 -6.56
CA LEU A 184 -1.83 10.40 -7.25
C LEU A 184 -0.53 10.40 -6.43
N ILE A 185 -0.22 9.27 -5.81
CA ILE A 185 0.98 9.07 -5.01
C ILE A 185 2.13 8.42 -5.78
N GLY A 186 1.83 7.80 -6.91
CA GLY A 186 2.81 7.08 -7.71
C GLY A 186 2.24 6.40 -8.93
N VAL A 187 3.06 5.56 -9.56
CA VAL A 187 2.66 4.70 -10.68
C VAL A 187 3.30 3.32 -10.56
N ILE A 188 2.62 2.32 -11.07
CA ILE A 188 3.14 0.98 -11.31
C ILE A 188 3.33 0.83 -12.81
N TYR A 189 4.52 0.45 -13.21
CA TYR A 189 4.91 0.21 -14.59
C TYR A 189 5.42 -1.21 -14.73
N THR A 190 4.90 -1.95 -15.69
CA THR A 190 5.36 -3.30 -16.04
C THR A 190 5.62 -3.38 -17.54
N ASP A 191 6.64 -4.12 -17.93
CA ASP A 191 6.94 -4.34 -19.34
C ASP A 191 7.42 -5.75 -19.65
N ASN A 192 7.46 -6.03 -20.97
CA ASN A 192 8.11 -7.19 -21.53
C ASN A 192 8.82 -6.80 -22.83
N ARG A 193 10.09 -7.17 -22.95
CA ARG A 193 10.96 -6.90 -24.10
C ARG A 193 10.99 -8.05 -25.10
N ILE A 194 10.53 -9.23 -24.67
CA ILE A 194 10.63 -10.48 -25.42
C ILE A 194 9.32 -10.76 -26.16
N ARG A 195 8.18 -10.64 -25.47
CA ARG A 195 6.85 -11.01 -25.96
C ARG A 195 6.00 -9.78 -26.25
N THR A 196 5.19 -9.89 -27.31
CA THR A 196 4.08 -8.98 -27.61
C THR A 196 2.78 -9.60 -27.14
N GLY A 197 1.76 -8.77 -26.84
CA GLY A 197 0.40 -9.25 -26.55
C GLY A 197 0.25 -9.99 -25.23
N ILE A 198 1.16 -9.82 -24.28
CA ILE A 198 1.07 -10.50 -22.98
C ILE A 198 0.08 -9.82 -22.02
N PHE A 199 -0.22 -8.54 -22.23
CA PHE A 199 -1.18 -7.80 -21.42
C PHE A 199 -2.47 -7.56 -22.19
N SER A 200 -3.60 -7.71 -21.51
CA SER A 200 -4.97 -7.47 -21.98
C SER A 200 -5.63 -6.32 -21.22
N GLU A 201 -6.78 -5.87 -21.69
CA GLU A 201 -7.63 -4.91 -20.95
C GLU A 201 -8.05 -5.45 -19.58
N SER A 202 -8.31 -6.76 -19.47
CA SER A 202 -8.60 -7.42 -18.20
C SER A 202 -7.43 -7.35 -17.21
N ASP A 203 -6.19 -7.48 -17.72
CA ASP A 203 -4.99 -7.34 -16.88
C ASP A 203 -4.80 -5.90 -16.43
N ARG A 204 -5.13 -4.93 -17.29
CA ARG A 204 -5.13 -3.50 -16.89
C ARG A 204 -6.11 -3.25 -15.74
N ASP A 205 -7.33 -3.73 -15.87
CA ASP A 205 -8.37 -3.52 -14.85
C ASP A 205 -8.00 -4.23 -13.53
N LEU A 206 -7.42 -5.43 -13.61
CA LEU A 206 -6.91 -6.16 -12.46
C LEU A 206 -5.74 -5.42 -11.80
N LEU A 207 -4.77 -4.96 -12.58
CA LEU A 207 -3.62 -4.22 -12.05
C LEU A 207 -4.05 -2.89 -11.44
N LEU A 208 -5.04 -2.20 -12.02
CA LEU A 208 -5.58 -0.96 -11.47
C LEU A 208 -6.27 -1.20 -10.11
N ALA A 209 -7.07 -2.26 -10.00
CA ALA A 209 -7.71 -2.63 -8.74
C ALA A 209 -6.67 -2.99 -7.67
N PHE A 210 -5.62 -3.72 -8.05
CA PHE A 210 -4.48 -4.03 -7.20
C PHE A 210 -3.71 -2.78 -6.77
N ALA A 211 -3.42 -1.88 -7.72
CA ALA A 211 -2.70 -0.64 -7.46
C ALA A 211 -3.42 0.25 -6.43
N ASN A 212 -4.74 0.28 -6.47
CA ASN A 212 -5.54 1.01 -5.47
C ASN A 212 -5.37 0.43 -4.05
N GLN A 213 -5.32 -0.89 -3.91
CA GLN A 213 -5.06 -1.53 -2.61
C GLN A 213 -3.61 -1.34 -2.16
N ALA A 214 -2.66 -1.51 -3.07
CA ALA A 214 -1.25 -1.28 -2.81
C ALA A 214 -0.97 0.16 -2.37
N ALA A 215 -1.63 1.14 -3.01
CA ALA A 215 -1.51 2.55 -2.65
C ALA A 215 -1.90 2.81 -1.19
N VAL A 216 -3.01 2.22 -0.72
CA VAL A 216 -3.46 2.34 0.68
C VAL A 216 -2.46 1.70 1.64
N ALA A 217 -1.94 0.51 1.31
CA ALA A 217 -0.97 -0.17 2.17
C ALA A 217 0.37 0.59 2.25
N ILE A 218 0.86 1.11 1.12
CA ILE A 218 2.07 1.94 1.06
C ILE A 218 1.90 3.20 1.90
N GLU A 219 0.74 3.87 1.79
CA GLU A 219 0.46 5.07 2.56
C GLU A 219 0.37 4.77 4.06
N ASN A 220 -0.28 3.67 4.45
CA ASN A 220 -0.32 3.22 5.84
C ASN A 220 1.08 2.94 6.41
N ALA A 221 1.95 2.27 5.66
CA ALA A 221 3.32 2.01 6.06
C ALA A 221 4.13 3.32 6.20
N ARG A 222 3.95 4.29 5.30
CA ARG A 222 4.57 5.62 5.39
C ARG A 222 4.11 6.39 6.62
N LEU A 223 2.80 6.41 6.89
CA LEU A 223 2.24 7.07 8.07
C LEU A 223 2.75 6.43 9.35
N PHE A 224 2.80 5.10 9.41
CA PHE A 224 3.33 4.38 10.57
C PHE A 224 4.82 4.68 10.80
N SER A 225 5.62 4.66 9.75
CA SER A 225 7.05 5.01 9.82
C SER A 225 7.27 6.44 10.29
N SER A 226 6.47 7.40 9.78
CA SER A 226 6.51 8.79 10.22
C SER A 226 6.12 8.95 11.69
N LEU A 227 5.05 8.26 12.12
CA LEU A 227 4.61 8.28 13.53
C LEU A 227 5.69 7.71 14.45
N LYS A 228 6.30 6.58 14.08
CA LYS A 228 7.38 5.94 14.86
C LYS A 228 8.59 6.89 15.01
N ARG A 229 8.95 7.60 13.93
CA ARG A 229 10.02 8.61 13.97
C ARG A 229 9.68 9.75 14.93
N THR A 230 8.49 10.34 14.80
CA THR A 230 8.05 11.47 15.65
C THR A 230 7.98 11.06 17.12
N LEU A 231 7.49 9.86 17.43
CA LEU A 231 7.49 9.34 18.80
C LEU A 231 8.92 9.17 19.34
N GLY A 232 9.86 8.73 18.51
CA GLY A 232 11.28 8.67 18.86
C GLY A 232 11.86 10.04 19.21
N GLU A 233 11.64 11.04 18.35
CA GLU A 233 12.09 12.42 18.54
C GLU A 233 11.51 13.05 19.84
N VAL A 234 10.21 12.85 20.08
CA VAL A 234 9.54 13.33 21.30
C VAL A 234 10.11 12.65 22.56
N THR A 235 10.37 11.34 22.48
CA THR A 235 10.93 10.58 23.60
C THR A 235 12.37 11.03 23.90
N GLU A 236 13.17 11.26 22.87
CA GLU A 236 14.54 11.76 23.01
C GLU A 236 14.56 13.17 23.61
N LEU A 237 13.69 14.06 23.12
CA LEU A 237 13.54 15.41 23.66
C LEU A 237 13.12 15.39 25.14
N LYS A 238 12.14 14.53 25.50
CA LYS A 238 11.72 14.34 26.87
C LYS A 238 12.89 13.92 27.76
N ASN A 239 13.64 12.89 27.35
CA ASN A 239 14.79 12.39 28.12
C ASN A 239 15.86 13.50 28.29
N LEU A 240 16.14 14.27 27.23
CA LEU A 240 17.05 15.40 27.31
C LEU A 240 16.57 16.46 28.32
N MET A 241 15.28 16.78 28.31
CA MET A 241 14.70 17.73 29.29
C MET A 241 14.82 17.18 30.73
N ASP A 242 14.52 15.90 30.94
CA ASP A 242 14.64 15.26 32.25
C ASP A 242 16.10 15.30 32.74
N ASP A 243 17.08 15.04 31.89
CA ASP A 243 18.51 15.10 32.19
C ASP A 243 18.96 16.54 32.53
N VAL A 244 18.51 17.54 31.76
CA VAL A 244 18.79 18.94 32.02
C VAL A 244 18.21 19.33 33.39
N PHE A 245 16.95 19.00 33.67
CA PHE A 245 16.34 19.28 34.97
C PHE A 245 17.06 18.60 36.13
N ALA A 246 17.51 17.35 35.94
CA ALA A 246 18.26 16.62 36.96
C ALA A 246 19.64 17.23 37.24
N SER A 247 20.28 17.84 36.23
CA SER A 247 21.64 18.40 36.32
C SER A 247 21.67 19.82 36.89
N ILE A 248 20.52 20.53 36.96
CA ILE A 248 20.43 21.88 37.57
C ILE A 248 20.72 21.78 39.03
N VAL A 249 21.77 22.50 39.47
CA VAL A 249 22.20 22.55 40.90
C VAL A 249 21.20 23.33 41.77
N SER A 250 20.50 24.29 41.19
CA SER A 250 19.45 25.06 41.88
C SER A 250 18.16 24.22 42.02
N GLY A 251 17.49 24.34 43.15
CA GLY A 251 16.18 23.71 43.34
C GLY A 251 15.14 24.32 42.40
N VAL A 252 14.52 23.51 41.57
CA VAL A 252 13.44 23.93 40.66
C VAL A 252 12.15 23.18 41.03
N ILE A 253 11.10 23.98 41.30
CA ILE A 253 9.75 23.50 41.54
C ILE A 253 8.81 24.24 40.61
N THR A 254 7.90 23.51 39.94
CA THR A 254 6.82 24.09 39.17
C THR A 254 5.48 23.72 39.77
N ALA A 255 4.51 24.63 39.69
CA ALA A 255 3.15 24.39 40.14
C ALA A 255 2.16 24.81 39.05
N ASP A 256 1.00 24.17 39.03
CA ASP A 256 -0.12 24.55 38.15
C ASP A 256 -0.91 25.75 38.66
N ALA A 257 -1.95 26.14 37.93
CA ALA A 257 -2.83 27.26 38.30
C ALA A 257 -3.63 27.01 39.60
N GLN A 258 -3.68 25.77 40.07
CA GLN A 258 -4.32 25.38 41.33
C GLN A 258 -3.32 25.24 42.48
N ASP A 259 -2.09 25.73 42.29
CA ASP A 259 -0.96 25.61 43.22
C ASP A 259 -0.53 24.19 43.56
N GLN A 260 -0.85 23.22 42.72
CA GLN A 260 -0.35 21.84 42.87
C GLN A 260 1.04 21.72 42.21
N ILE A 261 1.98 21.17 42.97
CA ILE A 261 3.35 20.98 42.45
C ILE A 261 3.30 19.91 41.31
N THR A 262 3.70 20.30 40.13
CA THR A 262 3.73 19.48 38.95
C THR A 262 5.11 18.88 38.69
N LEU A 263 6.20 19.54 39.13
CA LEU A 263 7.57 19.08 38.96
C LEU A 263 8.45 19.55 40.12
N CYS A 264 9.37 18.67 40.54
CA CYS A 264 10.40 18.98 41.54
C CYS A 264 11.71 18.28 41.09
N ASN A 265 12.78 19.06 40.84
CA ASN A 265 14.05 18.48 40.45
C ASN A 265 14.80 17.88 41.67
N ARG A 266 15.86 17.13 41.40
CA ARG A 266 16.66 16.45 42.42
C ARG A 266 17.26 17.41 43.45
N ALA A 267 17.70 18.58 42.99
CA ALA A 267 18.25 19.62 43.90
C ALA A 267 17.19 20.15 44.84
N ALA A 268 15.99 20.47 44.36
CA ALA A 268 14.87 20.94 45.22
C ALA A 268 14.47 19.86 46.24
N ALA A 269 14.36 18.59 45.80
CA ALA A 269 14.07 17.48 46.68
C ALA A 269 15.12 17.32 47.82
N SER A 270 16.41 17.45 47.44
CA SER A 270 17.52 17.41 48.41
C SER A 270 17.49 18.59 49.39
N ILE A 271 17.22 19.83 48.91
CA ILE A 271 17.11 21.03 49.76
C ILE A 271 15.95 20.88 50.74
N LEU A 272 14.83 20.33 50.31
CA LEU A 272 13.63 20.14 51.14
C LEU A 272 13.71 18.90 52.04
N GLY A 273 14.73 18.04 51.87
CA GLY A 273 14.91 16.83 52.66
C GLY A 273 13.80 15.76 52.41
N ARG A 274 13.17 15.77 51.21
CA ARG A 274 12.07 14.88 50.83
C ARG A 274 12.35 14.29 49.46
N THR A 275 11.68 13.22 49.11
CA THR A 275 11.75 12.66 47.76
C THR A 275 10.82 13.44 46.84
N SER A 276 11.14 13.46 45.53
CA SER A 276 10.28 14.09 44.51
C SER A 276 8.85 13.49 44.51
N ALA A 277 8.72 12.19 44.75
CA ALA A 277 7.42 11.51 44.86
C ALA A 277 6.55 11.97 46.06
N GLU A 278 7.16 12.46 47.11
CA GLU A 278 6.47 13.00 48.29
C GLU A 278 6.08 14.49 48.12
N ILE A 279 6.65 15.17 47.10
CA ILE A 279 6.48 16.58 46.82
C ILE A 279 5.48 16.83 45.68
N VAL A 280 5.65 16.10 44.59
CA VAL A 280 4.78 16.24 43.39
C VAL A 280 3.35 15.83 43.71
N GLY A 281 2.39 16.63 43.27
CA GLY A 281 0.95 16.49 43.55
C GLY A 281 0.51 17.05 44.88
N ARG A 282 1.41 17.69 45.67
CA ARG A 282 1.07 18.40 46.91
C ARG A 282 0.87 19.87 46.63
N PRO A 283 0.07 20.55 47.46
CA PRO A 283 -0.04 22.00 47.41
C PRO A 283 1.31 22.68 47.70
N LEU A 284 1.69 23.67 46.88
CA LEU A 284 2.94 24.41 47.03
C LEU A 284 3.08 25.03 48.44
N GLY A 285 1.98 25.56 48.99
CA GLY A 285 1.96 26.14 50.32
C GLY A 285 2.24 25.16 51.47
N GLU A 286 1.86 23.90 51.32
CA GLU A 286 2.16 22.83 52.29
C GLU A 286 3.65 22.52 52.33
N ILE A 287 4.25 22.38 51.17
CA ILE A 287 5.68 22.01 51.05
C ILE A 287 6.58 23.19 51.45
N MET A 288 6.19 24.40 51.06
CA MET A 288 6.95 25.62 51.31
C MET A 288 6.64 26.27 52.66
N SER A 289 5.84 25.64 53.50
CA SER A 289 5.41 26.19 54.80
C SER A 289 6.58 26.68 55.69
N THR A 290 7.71 26.03 55.65
CA THR A 290 8.94 26.40 56.36
C THR A 290 9.56 27.71 55.83
N PHE A 291 9.36 28.04 54.57
CA PHE A 291 9.90 29.22 53.85
C PHE A 291 8.80 30.24 53.53
N ALA A 292 7.57 30.03 54.00
CA ALA A 292 6.40 30.82 53.61
C ALA A 292 6.56 32.32 53.88
N LYS A 293 7.22 32.71 54.96
CA LYS A 293 7.43 34.15 55.31
C LYS A 293 8.31 34.87 54.30
N ASP A 294 9.25 34.19 53.68
CA ASP A 294 10.22 34.76 52.76
C ASP A 294 9.73 34.73 51.30
N ILE A 295 8.95 33.73 50.95
CA ILE A 295 8.55 33.43 49.56
C ILE A 295 7.15 34.01 49.23
N GLN A 296 6.22 34.06 50.18
CA GLN A 296 4.84 34.47 49.93
C GLN A 296 4.71 35.87 49.28
N PRO A 297 5.45 36.91 49.73
CA PRO A 297 5.40 38.23 49.10
C PRO A 297 5.84 38.21 47.63
N HIS A 298 6.81 37.34 47.28
CA HIS A 298 7.31 37.18 45.91
C HIS A 298 6.30 36.45 45.03
N LEU A 299 5.66 35.41 45.54
CA LEU A 299 4.59 34.68 44.83
C LEU A 299 3.39 35.58 44.55
N ASP A 300 2.97 36.39 45.52
CA ASP A 300 1.86 37.32 45.34
C ASP A 300 2.19 38.43 44.33
N SER A 301 3.45 38.84 44.23
CA SER A 301 3.91 39.83 43.25
C SER A 301 3.91 39.23 41.83
N VAL A 302 4.41 38.00 41.65
CA VAL A 302 4.38 37.30 40.34
C VAL A 302 2.94 37.11 39.87
N ARG A 303 2.06 36.65 40.73
CA ARG A 303 0.62 36.48 40.42
C ARG A 303 -0.08 37.74 39.98
N LYS A 304 0.36 38.93 40.51
CA LYS A 304 -0.21 40.23 40.15
C LYS A 304 0.38 40.84 38.90
N SER A 305 1.64 40.61 38.63
CA SER A 305 2.39 41.24 37.54
C SER A 305 2.52 40.42 36.26
N ASP A 306 2.30 39.11 36.34
CA ASP A 306 2.57 38.15 35.29
C ASP A 306 4.00 38.25 34.72
N GLN A 307 4.94 38.75 35.53
CA GLN A 307 6.34 38.92 35.17
C GLN A 307 7.26 38.15 36.13
N PRO A 308 8.35 37.56 35.63
CA PRO A 308 9.31 36.89 36.47
C PRO A 308 10.00 37.88 37.40
N ILE A 309 10.20 37.48 38.64
CA ILE A 309 11.03 38.22 39.63
C ILE A 309 12.39 37.53 39.66
N VAL A 310 13.44 38.30 39.45
CA VAL A 310 14.84 37.86 39.55
C VAL A 310 15.38 38.13 40.93
#